data_3c74aba6c9c57c83810ab451ddb8e5bb
#
_entry.id   3c74aba6c9c57c83810ab451ddb8e5bb
#
_cell.length_a   1.000
_cell.length_b   1.000
_cell.length_c   1.000
_cell.angle_alpha   90.00
_cell.angle_beta   90.00
_cell.angle_gamma   90.00
#
_symmetry.space_group_name_H-M   'P 1'
#
loop_
_entity.id
_entity.type
_entity.pdbx_description
1 polymer ?
#
loop_
_entity_poly.entity_id
_entity_poly.type
_entity_poly.pdbx_seq_one_letter_code
_entity_poly.pdbx_strand_id
1 'polypeptide(L)'
;DPDTIVIDTRNDYEVQIGTFEGAIDPETKSFREFPDWFRARRAEFEAEGRTPKIAMFCTGGIRCEKSTAFVQNEGLDEVYYLKGGILKYLEQVPEAESRWKGECFVFDERVSVKHGLDVGTHSLCRACRRPLSEADKNHEHFVEGVSCHQCYPERTDEQRARYEERQRQARIAAARGAEHIGRREEDG
;
A
#
# COMPACT_ATOMS: atom_id res chain seq x y z
N ASP A 1 9.57 -21.93 -8.48
CA ASP A 1 8.88 -22.68 -9.53
C ASP A 1 8.58 -21.72 -10.69
N PRO A 2 9.10 -21.97 -11.92
CA PRO A 2 8.94 -21.08 -13.07
C PRO A 2 7.47 -20.98 -13.55
N ASP A 3 6.64 -21.94 -13.22
CA ASP A 3 5.22 -21.96 -13.58
C ASP A 3 4.33 -21.21 -12.56
N THR A 4 4.94 -20.65 -11.51
CA THR A 4 4.21 -19.89 -10.49
C THR A 4 4.31 -18.40 -10.77
N ILE A 5 3.17 -17.75 -10.88
CA ILE A 5 3.05 -16.30 -10.98
C ILE A 5 2.77 -15.73 -9.60
N VAL A 6 3.60 -14.79 -9.19
CA VAL A 6 3.48 -14.10 -7.90
C VAL A 6 2.84 -12.73 -8.12
N ILE A 7 1.76 -12.44 -7.41
CA ILE A 7 0.97 -11.21 -7.59
C ILE A 7 0.90 -10.44 -6.27
N ASP A 8 1.25 -9.16 -6.31
CA ASP A 8 1.02 -8.24 -5.21
C ASP A 8 -0.42 -7.72 -5.26
N THR A 9 -1.24 -8.05 -4.28
CA THR A 9 -2.66 -7.63 -4.26
C THR A 9 -2.88 -6.30 -3.53
N ARG A 10 -1.82 -5.55 -3.28
CA ARG A 10 -1.89 -4.24 -2.66
C ARG A 10 -2.17 -3.14 -3.68
N ASN A 11 -2.41 -1.94 -3.21
CA ASN A 11 -2.54 -0.78 -4.08
C ASN A 11 -1.15 -0.33 -4.59
N ASP A 12 -1.12 0.31 -5.73
CA ASP A 12 0.08 0.82 -6.40
C ASP A 12 1.04 1.58 -5.47
N TYR A 13 0.52 2.51 -4.67
CA TYR A 13 1.34 3.31 -3.73
C TYR A 13 2.00 2.47 -2.61
N GLU A 14 1.43 1.31 -2.28
CA GLU A 14 2.04 0.38 -1.32
C GLU A 14 3.17 -0.41 -1.99
N VAL A 15 2.98 -0.79 -3.26
CA VAL A 15 3.95 -1.55 -4.06
C VAL A 15 5.18 -0.70 -4.38
N GLN A 16 4.98 0.59 -4.67
CA GLN A 16 6.05 1.54 -4.99
C GLN A 16 7.15 1.65 -3.93
N ILE A 17 6.84 1.43 -2.66
CA ILE A 17 7.84 1.50 -1.59
C ILE A 17 8.46 0.16 -1.24
N GLY A 18 7.93 -0.93 -1.77
CA GLY A 18 8.52 -2.25 -1.63
C GLY A 18 7.59 -3.38 -2.05
N THR A 19 8.19 -4.43 -2.63
CA THR A 19 7.51 -5.64 -3.09
C THR A 19 8.47 -6.82 -3.16
N PHE A 20 7.98 -8.02 -3.46
CA PHE A 20 8.85 -9.18 -3.71
C PHE A 20 9.45 -9.12 -5.11
N GLU A 21 10.71 -9.53 -5.19
CA GLU A 21 11.41 -9.67 -6.47
C GLU A 21 10.65 -10.57 -7.43
N GLY A 22 10.36 -10.08 -8.64
CA GLY A 22 9.62 -10.81 -9.67
C GLY A 22 8.11 -10.88 -9.49
N ALA A 23 7.55 -10.20 -8.47
CA ALA A 23 6.11 -10.10 -8.32
C ALA A 23 5.50 -9.16 -9.37
N ILE A 24 4.30 -9.50 -9.84
CA ILE A 24 3.51 -8.64 -10.71
C ILE A 24 2.78 -7.61 -9.85
N ASP A 25 2.95 -6.35 -10.21
CA ASP A 25 2.12 -5.24 -9.72
C ASP A 25 0.92 -5.07 -10.65
N PRO A 26 -0.31 -5.23 -10.17
CA PRO A 26 -1.52 -4.93 -10.93
C PRO A 26 -1.72 -3.43 -11.23
N GLU A 27 -0.92 -2.55 -10.64
CA GLU A 27 -1.05 -1.09 -10.74
C GLU A 27 -2.44 -0.56 -10.35
N THR A 28 -3.13 -1.28 -9.47
CA THR A 28 -4.48 -0.93 -9.02
C THR A 28 -4.43 0.15 -7.95
N LYS A 29 -5.29 1.15 -8.06
CA LYS A 29 -5.45 2.21 -7.05
C LYS A 29 -6.31 1.76 -5.87
N SER A 30 -7.08 0.71 -6.08
CA SER A 30 -8.00 0.13 -5.11
C SER A 30 -8.11 -1.37 -5.33
N PHE A 31 -8.18 -2.14 -4.24
CA PHE A 31 -8.41 -3.58 -4.30
C PHE A 31 -9.71 -3.98 -5.05
N ARG A 32 -10.65 -3.05 -5.22
CA ARG A 32 -11.87 -3.27 -6.01
C ARG A 32 -11.62 -3.47 -7.50
N GLU A 33 -10.48 -3.01 -8.00
CA GLU A 33 -10.08 -3.13 -9.40
C GLU A 33 -9.40 -4.48 -9.70
N PHE A 34 -8.98 -5.20 -8.66
CA PHE A 34 -8.29 -6.49 -8.79
C PHE A 34 -9.07 -7.53 -9.60
N PRO A 35 -10.40 -7.72 -9.43
CA PRO A 35 -11.16 -8.67 -10.22
C PRO A 35 -11.11 -8.44 -11.73
N ASP A 36 -11.23 -7.20 -12.17
CA ASP A 36 -11.24 -6.86 -13.60
C ASP A 36 -9.84 -6.99 -14.19
N TRP A 37 -8.81 -6.55 -13.46
CA TRP A 37 -7.42 -6.76 -13.83
C TRP A 37 -7.10 -8.26 -13.96
N PHE A 38 -7.50 -9.08 -13.00
CA PHE A 38 -7.21 -10.51 -13.01
C PHE A 38 -7.89 -11.22 -14.16
N ARG A 39 -9.14 -10.89 -14.50
CA ARG A 39 -9.85 -11.45 -15.66
C ARG A 39 -9.14 -11.13 -16.97
N ALA A 40 -8.66 -9.91 -17.13
CA ALA A 40 -7.86 -9.54 -18.30
C ALA A 40 -6.57 -10.35 -18.37
N ARG A 41 -5.87 -10.49 -17.26
CA ARG A 41 -4.63 -11.28 -17.18
C ARG A 41 -4.85 -12.76 -17.41
N ARG A 42 -5.94 -13.32 -16.90
CA ARG A 42 -6.34 -14.71 -17.15
C ARG A 42 -6.58 -14.97 -18.64
N ALA A 43 -7.27 -14.06 -19.33
CA ALA A 43 -7.49 -14.19 -20.78
C ALA A 43 -6.17 -14.23 -21.58
N GLU A 44 -5.14 -13.50 -21.13
CA GLU A 44 -3.80 -13.59 -21.73
C GLU A 44 -3.17 -14.97 -21.52
N PHE A 45 -3.26 -15.54 -20.32
CA PHE A 45 -2.76 -16.92 -20.06
C PHE A 45 -3.48 -17.96 -20.90
N GLU A 46 -4.80 -17.84 -21.04
CA GLU A 46 -5.60 -18.74 -21.88
C GLU A 46 -5.20 -18.64 -23.37
N ALA A 47 -4.96 -17.43 -23.86
CA ALA A 47 -4.49 -17.21 -25.23
C ALA A 47 -3.08 -17.79 -25.48
N GLU A 48 -2.24 -17.83 -24.46
CA GLU A 48 -0.91 -18.46 -24.47
C GLU A 48 -0.98 -19.98 -24.27
N GLY A 49 -2.16 -20.56 -24.02
CA GLY A 49 -2.33 -21.98 -23.68
C GLY A 49 -1.73 -22.38 -22.33
N ARG A 50 -1.63 -21.44 -21.38
CA ARG A 50 -1.01 -21.64 -20.07
C ARG A 50 -2.06 -21.64 -18.96
N THR A 51 -1.84 -22.50 -17.97
CA THR A 51 -2.59 -22.51 -16.70
C THR A 51 -1.59 -22.41 -15.55
N PRO A 52 -1.11 -21.19 -15.23
CA PRO A 52 -0.08 -21.04 -14.21
C PRO A 52 -0.63 -21.26 -12.81
N LYS A 53 0.25 -21.63 -11.88
CA LYS A 53 -0.01 -21.53 -10.45
C LYS A 53 -0.02 -20.06 -10.04
N ILE A 54 -0.95 -19.65 -9.20
CA ILE A 54 -1.06 -18.27 -8.73
C ILE A 54 -0.69 -18.21 -7.25
N ALA A 55 0.29 -17.41 -6.91
CA ALA A 55 0.66 -17.10 -5.54
C ALA A 55 0.43 -15.60 -5.27
N MET A 56 -0.29 -15.28 -4.22
CA MET A 56 -0.65 -13.90 -3.92
C MET A 56 -0.16 -13.48 -2.53
N PHE A 57 0.09 -12.20 -2.35
CA PHE A 57 0.44 -11.64 -1.05
C PHE A 57 -0.14 -10.24 -0.85
N CYS A 58 -0.26 -9.85 0.41
CA CYS A 58 -0.57 -8.49 0.85
C CYS A 58 0.06 -8.24 2.21
N THR A 59 -0.15 -7.07 2.80
CA THR A 59 0.47 -6.67 4.07
C THR A 59 0.24 -7.68 5.19
N GLY A 60 -1.02 -8.00 5.51
CA GLY A 60 -1.37 -8.89 6.64
C GLY A 60 -2.18 -10.14 6.27
N GLY A 61 -2.42 -10.43 4.98
CA GLY A 61 -3.14 -11.62 4.52
C GLY A 61 -4.63 -11.43 4.24
N ILE A 62 -5.30 -10.42 4.79
CA ILE A 62 -6.77 -10.23 4.70
C ILE A 62 -7.27 -10.06 3.26
N ARG A 63 -6.57 -9.27 2.42
CA ARG A 63 -6.92 -9.12 0.99
C ARG A 63 -6.74 -10.43 0.24
N CYS A 64 -5.71 -11.22 0.62
CA CYS A 64 -5.41 -12.48 -0.02
C CYS A 64 -6.50 -13.53 0.17
N GLU A 65 -7.16 -13.59 1.31
CA GLU A 65 -8.29 -14.52 1.50
C GLU A 65 -9.41 -14.26 0.48
N LYS A 66 -9.73 -12.98 0.24
CA LYS A 66 -10.74 -12.60 -0.75
C LYS A 66 -10.27 -12.83 -2.19
N SER A 67 -9.02 -12.46 -2.52
CA SER A 67 -8.49 -12.67 -3.88
C SER A 67 -8.32 -14.14 -4.20
N THR A 68 -7.91 -14.98 -3.24
CA THR A 68 -7.81 -16.43 -3.43
C THR A 68 -9.16 -17.06 -3.75
N ALA A 69 -10.19 -16.76 -2.96
CA ALA A 69 -11.54 -17.25 -3.21
C ALA A 69 -12.06 -16.79 -4.58
N PHE A 70 -11.79 -15.53 -4.95
CA PHE A 70 -12.18 -14.99 -6.25
C PHE A 70 -11.47 -15.74 -7.39
N VAL A 71 -10.14 -15.90 -7.35
CA VAL A 71 -9.35 -16.56 -8.40
C VAL A 71 -9.73 -18.02 -8.56
N GLN A 72 -10.04 -18.73 -7.46
CA GLN A 72 -10.57 -20.10 -7.50
C GLN A 72 -11.94 -20.15 -8.17
N ASN A 73 -12.84 -19.20 -7.90
CA ASN A 73 -14.15 -19.11 -8.57
C ASN A 73 -14.02 -18.78 -10.06
N GLU A 74 -12.94 -18.14 -10.49
CA GLU A 74 -12.61 -17.94 -11.91
C GLU A 74 -12.06 -19.22 -12.57
N GLY A 75 -11.94 -20.35 -11.86
CA GLY A 75 -11.62 -21.67 -12.41
C GLY A 75 -10.14 -22.04 -12.36
N LEU A 76 -9.32 -21.40 -11.52
CA LEU A 76 -7.95 -21.83 -11.26
C LEU A 76 -7.89 -22.64 -9.96
N ASP A 77 -7.32 -23.84 -10.00
CA ASP A 77 -7.25 -24.73 -8.84
C ASP A 77 -5.98 -24.50 -7.99
N GLU A 78 -4.84 -24.22 -8.64
CA GLU A 78 -3.56 -24.01 -7.95
C GLU A 78 -3.36 -22.57 -7.53
N VAL A 79 -4.08 -22.16 -6.48
CA VAL A 79 -4.08 -20.79 -5.95
C VAL A 79 -3.58 -20.78 -4.51
N TYR A 80 -2.54 -20.02 -4.26
CA TYR A 80 -1.84 -19.93 -2.99
C TYR A 80 -1.76 -18.49 -2.49
N TYR A 81 -1.57 -18.30 -1.20
CA TYR A 81 -1.26 -17.00 -0.64
C TYR A 81 -0.26 -17.08 0.52
N LEU A 82 0.45 -15.98 0.73
CA LEU A 82 1.42 -15.85 1.81
C LEU A 82 0.69 -15.76 3.17
N LYS A 83 0.75 -16.84 3.95
CA LYS A 83 0.10 -16.92 5.27
C LYS A 83 0.70 -15.92 6.25
N GLY A 84 -0.13 -15.02 6.77
CA GLY A 84 0.30 -13.93 7.65
C GLY A 84 0.85 -12.71 6.92
N GLY A 85 0.89 -12.76 5.58
CA GLY A 85 1.30 -11.66 4.72
C GLY A 85 2.77 -11.27 4.85
N ILE A 86 3.07 -10.11 4.30
CA ILE A 86 4.42 -9.53 4.28
C ILE A 86 4.95 -9.32 5.70
N LEU A 87 4.11 -8.88 6.63
CA LEU A 87 4.56 -8.60 8.01
C LEU A 87 5.14 -9.84 8.67
N LYS A 88 4.46 -10.97 8.56
CA LYS A 88 4.98 -12.23 9.10
C LYS A 88 6.25 -12.71 8.39
N TYR A 89 6.35 -12.48 7.09
CA TYR A 89 7.55 -12.79 6.32
C TYR A 89 8.74 -11.95 6.80
N LEU A 90 8.57 -10.63 6.95
CA LEU A 90 9.63 -9.72 7.41
C LEU A 90 10.05 -9.98 8.85
N GLU A 91 9.17 -10.53 9.69
CA GLU A 91 9.47 -10.94 11.06
C GLU A 91 10.29 -12.23 11.12
N GLN A 92 10.01 -13.20 10.23
CA GLN A 92 10.51 -14.56 10.35
C GLN A 92 11.69 -14.88 9.43
N VAL A 93 11.78 -14.22 8.26
CA VAL A 93 12.81 -14.51 7.26
C VAL A 93 13.99 -13.55 7.45
N PRO A 94 15.21 -14.07 7.65
CA PRO A 94 16.41 -13.22 7.76
C PRO A 94 16.59 -12.37 6.50
N GLU A 95 17.03 -11.12 6.67
CA GLU A 95 17.22 -10.19 5.56
C GLU A 95 18.14 -10.74 4.46
N ALA A 96 19.19 -11.47 4.83
CA ALA A 96 20.13 -12.09 3.89
C ALA A 96 19.49 -13.17 2.98
N GLU A 97 18.37 -13.77 3.41
CA GLU A 97 17.62 -14.80 2.67
C GLU A 97 16.37 -14.23 2.01
N SER A 98 16.10 -12.96 2.26
CA SER A 98 14.85 -12.33 1.85
C SER A 98 14.83 -11.97 0.37
N ARG A 99 13.68 -12.21 -0.26
CA ARG A 99 13.36 -11.73 -1.61
C ARG A 99 12.54 -10.44 -1.60
N TRP A 100 12.25 -9.91 -0.43
CA TRP A 100 11.59 -8.62 -0.28
C TRP A 100 12.56 -7.49 -0.60
N LYS A 101 12.09 -6.49 -1.34
CA LYS A 101 12.83 -5.27 -1.69
C LYS A 101 12.06 -4.06 -1.18
N GLY A 102 12.76 -3.15 -0.53
CA GLY A 102 12.18 -1.91 0.00
C GLY A 102 11.51 -2.07 1.35
N GLU A 103 10.49 -1.25 1.62
CA GLU A 103 9.76 -1.19 2.88
C GLU A 103 8.30 -1.63 2.69
N CYS A 104 7.69 -2.17 3.73
CA CYS A 104 6.28 -2.56 3.70
C CYS A 104 5.42 -1.44 4.27
N PHE A 105 4.49 -0.90 3.48
CA PHE A 105 3.51 0.07 3.96
C PHE A 105 2.59 -0.56 5.01
N VAL A 106 2.39 0.16 6.12
CA VAL A 106 1.47 -0.21 7.20
C VAL A 106 0.49 0.94 7.48
N PHE A 107 -0.71 0.59 7.93
CA PHE A 107 -1.80 1.55 8.13
C PHE A 107 -1.84 2.10 9.56
N ASP A 108 -0.68 2.19 10.20
CA ASP A 108 -0.53 2.77 11.54
C ASP A 108 0.49 3.93 11.53
N GLU A 109 0.84 4.48 12.69
CA GLU A 109 1.70 5.65 12.84
C GLU A 109 3.16 5.40 12.38
N ARG A 110 3.58 4.15 12.18
CA ARG A 110 4.92 3.81 11.66
C ARG A 110 5.04 4.09 10.16
N VAL A 111 3.92 4.11 9.43
CA VAL A 111 3.80 4.31 7.97
C VAL A 111 4.43 3.19 7.16
N SER A 112 5.65 2.77 7.47
CA SER A 112 6.34 1.66 6.83
C SER A 112 7.21 0.89 7.81
N VAL A 113 7.49 -0.38 7.49
CA VAL A 113 8.37 -1.26 8.26
C VAL A 113 9.37 -1.97 7.35
N LYS A 114 10.51 -2.36 7.91
CA LYS A 114 11.59 -3.14 7.32
C LYS A 114 11.64 -4.55 7.91
N HIS A 115 12.69 -5.32 7.58
CA HIS A 115 12.97 -6.61 8.22
C HIS A 115 13.05 -6.46 9.75
N GLY A 116 12.60 -7.48 10.45
CA GLY A 116 12.46 -7.45 11.91
C GLY A 116 11.32 -6.55 12.40
N LEU A 117 10.49 -6.02 11.49
CA LEU A 117 9.43 -5.04 11.75
C LEU A 117 9.94 -3.70 12.32
N ASP A 118 11.21 -3.39 12.09
CA ASP A 118 11.78 -2.09 12.41
C ASP A 118 11.08 -0.98 11.64
N VAL A 119 10.94 0.19 12.26
CA VAL A 119 10.30 1.34 11.62
C VAL A 119 11.07 1.75 10.37
N GLY A 120 10.34 1.94 9.28
CA GLY A 120 10.88 2.38 8.00
C GLY A 120 11.25 3.86 7.96
N THR A 121 11.57 4.34 6.77
CA THR A 121 12.01 5.72 6.54
C THR A 121 10.95 6.63 5.95
N HIS A 122 9.83 6.05 5.51
CA HIS A 122 8.75 6.81 4.88
C HIS A 122 7.88 7.55 5.91
N SER A 123 7.41 8.71 5.51
CA SER A 123 6.40 9.49 6.23
C SER A 123 5.08 9.48 5.45
N LEU A 124 3.99 9.96 6.07
CA LEU A 124 2.67 9.97 5.45
C LEU A 124 2.33 11.35 4.88
N CYS A 125 1.91 11.42 3.64
CA CYS A 125 1.24 12.62 3.14
C CYS A 125 -0.09 12.83 3.89
N ARG A 126 -0.20 13.89 4.69
CA ARG A 126 -1.39 14.17 5.51
C ARG A 126 -2.63 14.54 4.67
N ALA A 127 -2.48 14.77 3.37
CA ALA A 127 -3.59 15.07 2.46
C ALA A 127 -4.16 13.80 1.80
N CYS A 128 -3.32 12.93 1.19
CA CYS A 128 -3.77 11.74 0.47
C CYS A 128 -3.48 10.42 1.18
N ARG A 129 -2.68 10.45 2.25
CA ARG A 129 -2.27 9.29 3.07
C ARG A 129 -1.39 8.26 2.33
N ARG A 130 -0.75 8.67 1.24
CA ARG A 130 0.28 7.87 0.56
C ARG A 130 1.64 8.06 1.24
N PRO A 131 2.54 7.06 1.20
CA PRO A 131 3.88 7.18 1.77
C PRO A 131 4.73 8.17 0.97
N LEU A 132 5.64 8.85 1.66
CA LEU A 132 6.59 9.80 1.10
C LEU A 132 7.99 9.49 1.61
N SER A 133 8.94 9.40 0.69
CA SER A 133 10.37 9.41 1.02
C SER A 133 10.82 10.84 1.39
N GLU A 134 12.03 10.96 1.93
CA GLU A 134 12.63 12.29 2.16
C GLU A 134 12.86 13.05 0.84
N ALA A 135 13.15 12.34 -0.26
CA ALA A 135 13.29 12.95 -1.58
C ALA A 135 11.97 13.58 -2.08
N ASP A 136 10.84 12.91 -1.82
CA ASP A 136 9.50 13.41 -2.22
C ASP A 136 9.12 14.71 -1.53
N LYS A 137 9.65 14.96 -0.34
CA LYS A 137 9.44 16.22 0.41
C LYS A 137 10.18 17.41 -0.20
N ASN A 138 11.15 17.16 -1.07
CA ASN A 138 11.86 18.22 -1.81
C ASN A 138 11.18 18.57 -3.13
N HIS A 139 10.09 17.90 -3.49
CA HIS A 139 9.36 18.17 -4.73
C HIS A 139 8.60 19.50 -4.65
N GLU A 140 8.55 20.25 -5.74
CA GLU A 140 7.88 21.57 -5.82
C GLU A 140 6.40 21.56 -5.39
N HIS A 141 5.71 20.43 -5.57
CA HIS A 141 4.30 20.25 -5.20
C HIS A 141 4.11 19.75 -3.77
N PHE A 142 5.19 19.58 -3.00
CA PHE A 142 5.07 19.19 -1.60
C PHE A 142 4.79 20.41 -0.72
N VAL A 143 3.62 20.39 -0.08
CA VAL A 143 3.26 21.32 0.97
C VAL A 143 2.72 20.52 2.15
N GLU A 144 3.40 20.60 3.28
CA GLU A 144 3.07 19.85 4.49
C GLU A 144 1.59 19.99 4.88
N GLY A 145 0.89 18.85 4.94
CA GLY A 145 -0.53 18.78 5.27
C GLY A 145 -1.48 19.13 4.14
N VAL A 146 -0.99 19.57 2.98
CA VAL A 146 -1.80 20.09 1.87
C VAL A 146 -1.69 19.23 0.62
N SER A 147 -0.48 18.91 0.17
CA SER A 147 -0.24 18.17 -1.07
C SER A 147 1.11 17.46 -1.08
N CYS A 148 1.24 16.49 -1.96
CA CYS A 148 2.52 15.92 -2.41
C CYS A 148 2.50 15.79 -3.94
N HIS A 149 3.64 15.41 -4.55
CA HIS A 149 3.76 15.24 -6.00
C HIS A 149 2.68 14.30 -6.59
N GLN A 150 2.28 13.26 -5.84
CA GLN A 150 1.27 12.30 -6.29
C GLN A 150 -0.15 12.87 -6.28
N CYS A 151 -0.54 13.57 -5.21
CA CYS A 151 -1.93 14.03 -5.06
C CYS A 151 -2.17 15.46 -5.56
N TYR A 152 -1.13 16.22 -5.84
CA TYR A 152 -1.27 17.58 -6.36
C TYR A 152 -2.09 17.64 -7.65
N PRO A 153 -1.82 16.82 -8.69
CA PRO A 153 -2.60 16.82 -9.92
C PRO A 153 -4.02 16.24 -9.75
N GLU A 154 -4.27 15.49 -8.69
CA GLU A 154 -5.57 14.87 -8.41
C GLU A 154 -6.54 15.83 -7.67
N ARG A 155 -6.07 17.01 -7.25
CA ARG A 155 -6.83 17.95 -6.40
C ARG A 155 -7.10 19.26 -7.09
N THR A 156 -8.33 19.78 -6.90
CA THR A 156 -8.68 21.14 -7.34
C THR A 156 -8.08 22.19 -6.40
N ASP A 157 -8.04 23.44 -6.86
CA ASP A 157 -7.57 24.58 -6.06
C ASP A 157 -8.41 24.75 -4.77
N GLU A 158 -9.73 24.56 -4.85
CA GLU A 158 -10.62 24.64 -3.70
C GLU A 158 -10.34 23.50 -2.69
N GLN A 159 -9.98 22.31 -3.17
CA GLN A 159 -9.59 21.20 -2.30
C GLN A 159 -8.28 21.51 -1.58
N ARG A 160 -7.28 22.04 -2.29
CA ARG A 160 -5.99 22.45 -1.70
C ARG A 160 -6.19 23.54 -0.66
N ALA A 161 -6.98 24.59 -0.97
CA ALA A 161 -7.30 25.66 -0.03
C ALA A 161 -7.95 25.15 1.27
N ARG A 162 -8.84 24.13 1.18
CA ARG A 162 -9.41 23.50 2.38
C ARG A 162 -8.37 22.74 3.22
N TYR A 163 -7.40 22.08 2.58
CA TYR A 163 -6.30 21.43 3.30
C TYR A 163 -5.36 22.44 3.95
N GLU A 164 -5.07 23.57 3.27
CA GLU A 164 -4.30 24.68 3.84
C GLU A 164 -4.95 25.24 5.10
N GLU A 165 -6.26 25.50 5.03
CA GLU A 165 -6.99 26.01 6.19
C GLU A 165 -6.99 24.99 7.34
N ARG A 166 -7.19 23.70 7.06
CA ARG A 166 -7.08 22.65 8.07
C ARG A 166 -5.68 22.63 8.70
N GLN A 167 -4.63 22.73 7.91
CA GLN A 167 -3.25 22.74 8.39
C GLN A 167 -2.95 23.99 9.22
N ARG A 168 -3.49 25.15 8.82
CA ARG A 168 -3.42 26.39 9.58
C ARG A 168 -4.06 26.24 10.95
N GLN A 169 -5.26 25.68 11.02
CA GLN A 169 -5.96 25.45 12.29
C GLN A 169 -5.21 24.46 13.18
N ALA A 170 -4.64 23.38 12.61
CA ALA A 170 -3.81 22.44 13.36
C ALA A 170 -2.58 23.11 13.99
N ARG A 171 -1.90 24.00 13.25
CA ARG A 171 -0.75 24.77 13.76
C ARG A 171 -1.16 25.73 14.89
N ILE A 172 -2.31 26.40 14.76
CA ILE A 172 -2.85 27.30 15.79
C ILE A 172 -3.17 26.51 17.07
N ALA A 173 -3.81 25.34 16.93
CA ALA A 173 -4.12 24.48 18.07
C ALA A 173 -2.84 24.00 18.76
N ALA A 174 -1.87 23.50 18.01
CA ALA A 174 -0.59 23.08 18.55
C ALA A 174 0.16 24.19 19.30
N ALA A 175 0.15 25.42 18.76
CA ALA A 175 0.75 26.59 19.41
C ALA A 175 0.06 26.97 20.75
N ARG A 176 -1.20 26.57 20.92
CA ARG A 176 -1.98 26.76 22.16
C ARG A 176 -1.89 25.57 23.12
N GLY A 177 -1.10 24.53 22.78
CA GLY A 177 -1.02 23.28 23.55
C GLY A 177 -2.31 22.45 23.50
N ALA A 178 -3.16 22.66 22.49
CA ALA A 178 -4.41 21.94 22.28
C ALA A 178 -4.31 20.99 21.07
N GLU A 179 -4.95 19.83 21.16
CA GLU A 179 -5.14 18.95 20.02
C GLU A 179 -6.29 19.45 19.13
N HIS A 180 -6.05 19.56 17.83
CA HIS A 180 -7.05 20.07 16.89
C HIS A 180 -8.08 19.01 16.47
N ILE A 181 -7.71 17.73 16.46
CA ILE A 181 -8.58 16.62 16.02
C ILE A 181 -8.31 15.42 16.95
N GLY A 182 -9.36 14.78 17.44
CA GLY A 182 -9.29 13.47 18.07
C GLY A 182 -9.33 13.42 19.59
N ARG A 183 -9.63 14.52 20.26
CA ARG A 183 -9.93 14.45 21.70
C ARG A 183 -11.23 13.68 21.90
N ARG A 184 -11.14 12.44 22.40
CA ARG A 184 -12.28 11.81 23.08
C ARG A 184 -12.47 12.59 24.38
N GLU A 185 -13.64 13.16 24.58
CA GLU A 185 -14.05 13.56 25.93
C GLU A 185 -14.06 12.27 26.74
N GLU A 186 -13.18 12.18 27.71
CA GLU A 186 -13.28 11.15 28.74
C GLU A 186 -14.56 11.52 29.51
N ASP A 187 -15.58 10.69 29.32
CA ASP A 187 -16.83 10.76 30.11
C ASP A 187 -16.45 10.66 31.58
N GLY A 188 -16.72 11.77 32.34
CA GLY A 188 -16.51 11.86 33.79
C GLY A 188 -17.52 11.04 34.58
#